data_bc18f52ee8db673e3f5d2ceac4eacdcd
#
_entry.id   bc18f52ee8db673e3f5d2ceac4eacdcd
#
_cell.length_a   1.000
_cell.length_b   1.000
_cell.length_c   1.000
_cell.angle_alpha   90.00
_cell.angle_beta   90.00
_cell.angle_gamma   90.00
#
_symmetry.space_group_name_H-M   'P 1'
#
loop_
_entity.id
_entity.type
_entity.pdbx_description
1 polymer ?
#
loop_
_entity_poly.entity_id
_entity_poly.type
_entity_poly.pdbx_seq_one_letter_code
_entity_poly.pdbx_strand_id
1 'polypeptide(L)'
;IMSVPYNSSIISHEKMNAFAYISISDVVFKLLIVYIVIYLPWDKLLLYALLLFITQIVNQLIYIIYCQVHFEEAKYSLTWNKKLFVEMCGFAGWNMTGNFAFVCYTQGLNLLINMFFGPSVNAARGIAIRVQGIISNFASNFQTAIHPQITKNYAVGNYEYMQKLIFAESKFSLYLLLLLSLPVLVEAQLILNWWLVNVPENTVVFLRIMLFTTYIETTTNPLLVSALATGNVKKLQLVICPLLLCILPLSYLFLKFGAPAYSVFIVNLLILFLSLIIRVFMLKPFIGLSPK
;
A
#
# COMPACT_ATOMS: atom_id res chain seq x y z
N ILE A 1 -4.70 11.57 10.70
CA ILE A 1 -3.42 12.32 10.63
C ILE A 1 -2.74 12.31 12.01
N MET A 2 -3.42 12.59 13.11
CA MET A 2 -2.81 12.66 14.45
C MET A 2 -2.29 11.31 14.99
N SER A 3 -2.76 10.17 14.51
CA SER A 3 -2.27 8.84 14.93
C SER A 3 -0.94 8.43 14.25
N VAL A 4 -0.58 9.09 13.15
CA VAL A 4 0.59 8.71 12.33
C VAL A 4 1.91 8.74 13.13
N PRO A 5 2.24 9.79 13.90
CA PRO A 5 3.48 9.82 14.68
C PRO A 5 3.56 8.69 15.72
N TYR A 6 2.46 8.41 16.40
CA TYR A 6 2.39 7.36 17.42
C TYR A 6 2.51 5.96 16.82
N ASN A 7 1.83 5.72 15.69
CA ASN A 7 1.97 4.46 14.95
C ASN A 7 3.41 4.26 14.46
N SER A 8 4.04 5.31 13.93
CA SER A 8 5.44 5.27 13.51
C SER A 8 6.38 4.97 14.68
N SER A 9 6.12 5.52 15.88
CA SER A 9 6.90 5.23 17.08
C SER A 9 6.81 3.75 17.50
N ILE A 10 5.61 3.16 17.47
CA ILE A 10 5.42 1.73 17.78
C ILE A 10 6.20 0.84 16.79
N ILE A 11 6.12 1.17 15.50
CA ILE A 11 6.82 0.41 14.44
C ILE A 11 8.33 0.57 14.56
N SER A 12 8.84 1.79 14.82
CA SER A 12 10.28 2.05 14.96
C SER A 12 10.91 1.37 16.16
N HIS A 13 10.16 1.21 17.26
CA HIS A 13 10.55 0.44 18.44
C HIS A 13 10.29 -1.08 18.30
N GLU A 14 9.87 -1.54 17.12
CA GLU A 14 9.62 -2.96 16.82
C GLU A 14 8.57 -3.62 17.74
N LYS A 15 7.68 -2.83 18.38
CA LYS A 15 6.62 -3.31 19.27
C LYS A 15 5.41 -3.82 18.48
N MET A 16 5.66 -4.79 17.56
CA MET A 16 4.63 -5.31 16.65
C MET A 16 3.45 -5.97 17.38
N ASN A 17 3.66 -6.50 18.59
CA ASN A 17 2.58 -7.05 19.41
C ASN A 17 1.54 -5.96 19.76
N ALA A 18 1.99 -4.78 20.18
CA ALA A 18 1.09 -3.66 20.49
C ALA A 18 0.33 -3.20 19.22
N PHE A 19 1.04 -3.07 18.09
CA PHE A 19 0.43 -2.77 16.81
C PHE A 19 -0.67 -3.80 16.44
N ALA A 20 -0.40 -5.09 16.60
CA ALA A 20 -1.35 -6.16 16.32
C ALA A 20 -2.59 -6.09 17.24
N TYR A 21 -2.41 -5.91 18.56
CA TYR A 21 -3.53 -5.80 19.50
C TYR A 21 -4.42 -4.60 19.20
N ILE A 22 -3.86 -3.43 18.91
CA ILE A 22 -4.64 -2.23 18.58
C ILE A 22 -5.38 -2.44 17.25
N SER A 23 -4.75 -3.07 16.26
CA SER A 23 -5.39 -3.38 14.97
C SER A 23 -6.53 -4.38 15.11
N ILE A 24 -6.39 -5.41 15.96
CA ILE A 24 -7.45 -6.37 16.26
C ILE A 24 -8.61 -5.68 16.97
N SER A 25 -8.31 -4.79 17.94
CA SER A 25 -9.35 -4.01 18.65
C SER A 25 -10.16 -3.15 17.69
N ASP A 26 -9.51 -2.52 16.70
CA ASP A 26 -10.19 -1.72 15.66
C ASP A 26 -11.19 -2.59 14.85
N VAL A 27 -10.77 -3.80 14.46
CA VAL A 27 -11.64 -4.72 13.72
C VAL A 27 -12.83 -5.17 14.59
N VAL A 28 -12.58 -5.51 15.86
CA VAL A 28 -13.64 -5.91 16.80
C VAL A 28 -14.65 -4.79 16.99
N PHE A 29 -14.19 -3.55 17.20
CA PHE A 29 -15.09 -2.40 17.31
C PHE A 29 -15.91 -2.19 16.03
N LYS A 30 -15.33 -2.30 14.85
CA LYS A 30 -16.06 -2.20 13.57
C LYS A 30 -17.11 -3.30 13.41
N LEU A 31 -16.82 -4.51 13.85
CA LEU A 31 -17.81 -5.59 13.86
C LEU A 31 -18.97 -5.32 14.83
N LEU A 32 -18.65 -4.84 16.04
CA LEU A 32 -19.69 -4.46 17.03
C LEU A 32 -20.59 -3.35 16.49
N ILE A 33 -20.03 -2.37 15.76
CA ILE A 33 -20.83 -1.31 15.12
C ILE A 33 -21.87 -1.88 14.17
N VAL A 34 -21.48 -2.86 13.34
CA VAL A 34 -22.42 -3.49 12.40
C VAL A 34 -23.61 -4.11 13.14
N TYR A 35 -23.35 -4.83 14.25
CA TYR A 35 -24.42 -5.40 15.06
C TYR A 35 -25.30 -4.31 15.70
N ILE A 36 -24.70 -3.27 16.29
CA ILE A 36 -25.43 -2.17 16.93
C ILE A 36 -26.37 -1.47 15.93
N VAL A 37 -25.91 -1.20 14.71
CA VAL A 37 -26.70 -0.52 13.66
C VAL A 37 -27.92 -1.35 13.23
N ILE A 38 -27.87 -2.70 13.32
CA ILE A 38 -28.99 -3.56 12.96
C ILE A 38 -30.16 -3.40 13.96
N TYR A 39 -29.83 -3.27 15.25
CA TYR A 39 -30.84 -3.29 16.33
C TYR A 39 -31.42 -1.92 16.69
N LEU A 40 -30.74 -0.82 16.34
CA LEU A 40 -31.22 0.52 16.68
C LEU A 40 -32.18 1.07 15.60
N PRO A 41 -33.32 1.69 16.00
CA PRO A 41 -34.34 2.18 15.08
C PRO A 41 -34.02 3.56 14.43
N TRP A 42 -32.78 4.03 14.55
CA TRP A 42 -32.34 5.32 14.03
C TRP A 42 -31.94 5.23 12.55
N ASP A 43 -31.70 6.41 11.92
CA ASP A 43 -31.13 6.43 10.56
C ASP A 43 -29.80 5.66 10.55
N LYS A 44 -29.83 4.52 9.86
CA LYS A 44 -28.72 3.57 9.84
C LYS A 44 -27.44 4.17 9.28
N LEU A 45 -27.56 5.08 8.31
CA LEU A 45 -26.39 5.71 7.68
C LEU A 45 -25.72 6.69 8.64
N LEU A 46 -26.53 7.54 9.28
CA LEU A 46 -26.02 8.54 10.23
C LEU A 46 -25.43 7.86 11.47
N LEU A 47 -26.12 6.85 12.01
CA LEU A 47 -25.65 6.09 13.16
C LEU A 47 -24.33 5.38 12.86
N TYR A 48 -24.22 4.72 11.70
CA TYR A 48 -23.00 4.07 11.27
C TYR A 48 -21.83 5.05 11.16
N ALA A 49 -22.04 6.20 10.54
CA ALA A 49 -21.02 7.23 10.41
C ALA A 49 -20.54 7.76 11.78
N LEU A 50 -21.47 8.02 12.71
CA LEU A 50 -21.15 8.49 14.07
C LEU A 50 -20.35 7.43 14.85
N LEU A 51 -20.77 6.18 14.81
CA LEU A 51 -20.08 5.10 15.51
C LEU A 51 -18.68 4.85 14.95
N LEU A 52 -18.49 4.93 13.64
CA LEU A 52 -17.14 4.87 13.01
C LEU A 52 -16.27 6.04 13.47
N PHE A 53 -16.82 7.25 13.55
CA PHE A 53 -16.10 8.44 14.03
C PHE A 53 -15.66 8.27 15.49
N ILE A 54 -16.55 7.78 16.36
CA ILE A 54 -16.22 7.49 17.76
C ILE A 54 -15.13 6.44 17.87
N THR A 55 -15.24 5.34 17.11
CA THR A 55 -14.21 4.28 17.08
C THR A 55 -12.85 4.83 16.65
N GLN A 56 -12.83 5.72 15.68
CA GLN A 56 -11.59 6.35 15.24
C GLN A 56 -10.94 7.21 16.33
N ILE A 57 -11.77 7.93 17.12
CA ILE A 57 -11.28 8.70 18.28
C ILE A 57 -10.73 7.76 19.36
N VAL A 58 -11.46 6.69 19.69
CA VAL A 58 -11.03 5.71 20.70
C VAL A 58 -9.70 5.07 20.30
N ASN A 59 -9.56 4.63 19.06
CA ASN A 59 -8.31 4.07 18.56
C ASN A 59 -7.17 5.08 18.64
N GLN A 60 -7.41 6.34 18.30
CA GLN A 60 -6.41 7.38 18.42
C GLN A 60 -5.97 7.60 19.88
N LEU A 61 -6.91 7.62 20.81
CA LEU A 61 -6.61 7.73 22.24
C LEU A 61 -5.77 6.54 22.74
N ILE A 62 -6.09 5.33 22.29
CA ILE A 62 -5.31 4.13 22.63
C ILE A 62 -3.85 4.27 22.16
N TYR A 63 -3.64 4.72 20.90
CA TYR A 63 -2.28 4.97 20.37
C TYR A 63 -1.53 6.02 21.19
N ILE A 64 -2.17 7.14 21.53
CA ILE A 64 -1.57 8.24 22.31
C ILE A 64 -1.18 7.74 23.69
N ILE A 65 -2.12 7.12 24.43
CA ILE A 65 -1.89 6.65 25.79
C ILE A 65 -0.78 5.60 25.82
N TYR A 66 -0.84 4.63 24.92
CA TYR A 66 0.17 3.59 24.83
C TYR A 66 1.57 4.17 24.60
N CYS A 67 1.71 5.08 23.63
CA CYS A 67 3.01 5.68 23.32
C CYS A 67 3.53 6.58 24.42
N GLN A 68 2.67 7.39 25.05
CA GLN A 68 3.10 8.27 26.17
C GLN A 68 3.56 7.50 27.40
N VAL A 69 3.01 6.30 27.63
CA VAL A 69 3.41 5.45 28.77
C VAL A 69 4.71 4.69 28.49
N HIS A 70 4.94 4.28 27.24
CA HIS A 70 6.06 3.37 26.93
C HIS A 70 7.27 4.06 26.26
N PHE A 71 7.09 5.26 25.69
CA PHE A 71 8.13 5.96 24.95
C PHE A 71 8.30 7.38 25.45
N GLU A 72 9.51 7.72 25.90
CA GLU A 72 9.82 9.07 26.39
C GLU A 72 9.75 10.13 25.29
N GLU A 73 10.09 9.76 24.04
CA GLU A 73 10.05 10.63 22.88
C GLU A 73 8.61 10.98 22.45
N ALA A 74 7.61 10.20 22.85
CA ALA A 74 6.21 10.44 22.55
C ALA A 74 5.57 11.50 23.44
N LYS A 75 6.30 12.02 24.46
CA LYS A 75 5.83 13.11 25.30
C LYS A 75 5.80 14.40 24.50
N TYR A 76 4.68 15.10 24.58
CA TYR A 76 4.48 16.35 23.85
C TYR A 76 5.47 17.41 24.33
N SER A 77 6.34 17.88 23.43
CA SER A 77 7.33 18.92 23.65
C SER A 77 7.27 19.93 22.50
N LEU A 78 6.98 21.19 22.83
CA LEU A 78 6.88 22.26 21.83
C LEU A 78 8.29 22.82 21.55
N THR A 79 9.10 22.07 20.80
CA THR A 79 10.42 22.53 20.38
C THR A 79 10.41 22.82 18.89
N TRP A 80 10.93 23.99 18.51
CA TRP A 80 11.01 24.40 17.11
C TRP A 80 12.46 24.43 16.63
N ASN A 81 12.82 23.55 15.71
CA ASN A 81 14.12 23.58 15.04
C ASN A 81 13.93 23.79 13.53
N LYS A 82 14.21 25.02 13.08
CA LYS A 82 14.04 25.43 11.67
C LYS A 82 14.84 24.56 10.70
N LYS A 83 16.09 24.19 11.05
CA LYS A 83 16.95 23.38 10.17
C LYS A 83 16.36 21.99 9.96
N LEU A 84 15.99 21.32 11.05
CA LEU A 84 15.36 20.01 11.01
C LEU A 84 14.02 20.05 10.26
N PHE A 85 13.22 21.09 10.49
CA PHE A 85 11.95 21.26 9.80
C PHE A 85 12.12 21.38 8.27
N VAL A 86 13.06 22.18 7.80
CA VAL A 86 13.34 22.33 6.35
C VAL A 86 13.82 21.02 5.73
N GLU A 87 14.67 20.27 6.44
CA GLU A 87 15.16 18.97 5.99
C GLU A 87 14.03 17.94 5.90
N MET A 88 13.19 17.86 6.94
CA MET A 88 12.00 17.01 6.94
C MET A 88 11.00 17.39 5.85
N CYS A 89 10.74 18.67 5.63
CA CYS A 89 9.86 19.13 4.55
C CYS A 89 10.43 18.79 3.17
N GLY A 90 11.74 18.90 2.99
CA GLY A 90 12.41 18.51 1.74
C GLY A 90 12.25 17.01 1.46
N PHE A 91 12.52 16.17 2.44
CA PHE A 91 12.32 14.71 2.33
C PHE A 91 10.85 14.34 2.09
N ALA A 92 9.94 14.90 2.90
CA ALA A 92 8.51 14.67 2.77
C ALA A 92 7.98 15.13 1.39
N GLY A 93 8.42 16.29 0.90
CA GLY A 93 8.03 16.82 -0.40
C GLY A 93 8.38 15.86 -1.54
N TRP A 94 9.61 15.35 -1.56
CA TRP A 94 10.01 14.36 -2.58
C TRP A 94 9.29 13.02 -2.44
N ASN A 95 8.99 12.59 -1.23
CA ASN A 95 8.20 11.37 -1.01
C ASN A 95 6.73 11.57 -1.43
N MET A 96 6.17 12.75 -1.17
CA MET A 96 4.82 13.10 -1.62
C MET A 96 4.67 13.10 -3.14
N THR A 97 5.71 13.47 -3.91
CA THR A 97 5.63 13.41 -5.39
C THR A 97 5.40 11.99 -5.90
N GLY A 98 6.03 10.99 -5.29
CA GLY A 98 5.80 9.58 -5.62
C GLY A 98 4.38 9.11 -5.29
N ASN A 99 3.91 9.45 -4.10
CA ASN A 99 2.54 9.15 -3.69
C ASN A 99 1.51 9.89 -4.56
N PHE A 100 1.78 11.13 -4.95
CA PHE A 100 0.93 11.89 -5.85
C PHE A 100 0.83 11.22 -7.23
N ALA A 101 1.96 10.82 -7.81
CA ALA A 101 1.97 10.09 -9.08
C ALA A 101 1.16 8.79 -8.99
N PHE A 102 1.31 8.04 -7.88
CA PHE A 102 0.53 6.82 -7.63
C PHE A 102 -0.98 7.10 -7.57
N VAL A 103 -1.41 8.10 -6.81
CA VAL A 103 -2.82 8.49 -6.72
C VAL A 103 -3.34 8.98 -8.07
N CYS A 104 -2.57 9.80 -8.77
CA CYS A 104 -2.95 10.31 -10.10
C CYS A 104 -3.21 9.18 -11.09
N TYR A 105 -2.27 8.24 -11.24
CA TYR A 105 -2.49 7.19 -12.23
C TYR A 105 -3.61 6.23 -11.80
N THR A 106 -3.72 5.86 -10.53
CA THR A 106 -4.77 4.95 -10.07
C THR A 106 -6.17 5.55 -10.22
N GLN A 107 -6.35 6.82 -9.86
CA GLN A 107 -7.63 7.53 -10.05
C GLN A 107 -7.87 7.87 -11.53
N GLY A 108 -6.82 8.23 -12.25
CA GLY A 108 -6.90 8.47 -13.68
C GLY A 108 -7.37 7.23 -14.47
N LEU A 109 -6.86 6.05 -14.13
CA LEU A 109 -7.33 4.78 -14.71
C LEU A 109 -8.82 4.52 -14.39
N ASN A 110 -9.27 4.90 -13.18
CA ASN A 110 -10.67 4.83 -12.80
C ASN A 110 -11.56 5.70 -13.74
N LEU A 111 -11.12 6.93 -13.98
CA LEU A 111 -11.81 7.85 -14.87
C LEU A 111 -11.80 7.35 -16.32
N LEU A 112 -10.67 6.89 -16.83
CA LEU A 112 -10.55 6.38 -18.20
C LEU A 112 -11.47 5.18 -18.44
N ILE A 113 -11.48 4.20 -17.54
CA ILE A 113 -12.37 3.04 -17.68
C ILE A 113 -13.83 3.47 -17.67
N ASN A 114 -14.19 4.41 -16.77
CA ASN A 114 -15.56 4.89 -16.71
C ASN A 114 -15.97 5.67 -17.97
N MET A 115 -15.06 6.47 -18.54
CA MET A 115 -15.32 7.25 -19.76
C MET A 115 -15.52 6.38 -21.00
N PHE A 116 -14.71 5.32 -21.18
CA PHE A 116 -14.74 4.49 -22.39
C PHE A 116 -15.73 3.32 -22.31
N PHE A 117 -15.94 2.76 -21.12
CA PHE A 117 -16.72 1.52 -20.94
C PHE A 117 -17.91 1.67 -19.98
N GLY A 118 -18.04 2.80 -19.32
CA GLY A 118 -19.16 3.10 -18.43
C GLY A 118 -19.05 2.47 -17.03
N PRO A 119 -20.09 2.69 -16.18
CA PRO A 119 -20.08 2.33 -14.77
C PRO A 119 -20.00 0.82 -14.49
N SER A 120 -20.57 -0.02 -15.37
CA SER A 120 -20.58 -1.47 -15.17
C SER A 120 -19.18 -2.09 -15.17
N VAL A 121 -18.36 -1.71 -16.15
CA VAL A 121 -16.96 -2.18 -16.23
C VAL A 121 -16.12 -1.59 -15.11
N ASN A 122 -16.42 -0.36 -14.69
CA ASN A 122 -15.75 0.25 -13.55
C ASN A 122 -16.12 -0.45 -12.22
N ALA A 123 -17.35 -0.94 -12.08
CA ALA A 123 -17.76 -1.78 -10.97
C ALA A 123 -16.98 -3.10 -10.91
N ALA A 124 -16.77 -3.75 -12.08
CA ALA A 124 -15.90 -4.93 -12.20
C ALA A 124 -14.48 -4.68 -11.68
N ARG A 125 -13.90 -3.53 -12.04
CA ARG A 125 -12.61 -3.07 -11.50
C ARG A 125 -12.64 -2.89 -9.99
N GLY A 126 -13.70 -2.25 -9.47
CA GLY A 126 -13.86 -2.03 -8.03
C GLY A 126 -13.88 -3.33 -7.22
N ILE A 127 -14.55 -4.36 -7.72
CA ILE A 127 -14.58 -5.70 -7.13
C ILE A 127 -13.18 -6.33 -7.16
N ALA A 128 -12.50 -6.28 -8.32
CA ALA A 128 -11.15 -6.82 -8.46
C ALA A 128 -10.16 -6.16 -7.49
N ILE A 129 -10.22 -4.83 -7.31
CA ILE A 129 -9.41 -4.08 -6.32
C ILE A 129 -9.69 -4.56 -4.89
N ARG A 130 -10.93 -4.84 -4.53
CA ARG A 130 -11.28 -5.32 -3.18
C ARG A 130 -10.63 -6.66 -2.88
N VAL A 131 -10.74 -7.63 -3.80
CA VAL A 131 -10.11 -8.95 -3.64
C VAL A 131 -8.59 -8.83 -3.61
N GLN A 132 -8.00 -8.09 -4.55
CA GLN A 132 -6.57 -7.80 -4.59
C GLN A 132 -6.08 -7.19 -3.27
N GLY A 133 -6.82 -6.20 -2.74
CA GLY A 133 -6.48 -5.50 -1.50
C GLY A 133 -6.45 -6.42 -0.28
N ILE A 134 -7.40 -7.36 -0.17
CA ILE A 134 -7.40 -8.35 0.91
C ILE A 134 -6.13 -9.19 0.86
N ILE A 135 -5.79 -9.72 -0.31
CA ILE A 135 -4.61 -10.57 -0.50
C ILE A 135 -3.32 -9.80 -0.26
N SER A 136 -3.20 -8.58 -0.79
CA SER A 136 -2.00 -7.76 -0.65
C SER A 136 -1.75 -7.29 0.79
N ASN A 137 -2.80 -7.10 1.60
CA ASN A 137 -2.66 -6.71 2.99
C ASN A 137 -1.86 -7.72 3.83
N PHE A 138 -1.99 -9.01 3.55
CA PHE A 138 -1.21 -10.03 4.25
C PHE A 138 0.30 -9.86 3.98
N ALA A 139 0.67 -9.68 2.71
CA ALA A 139 2.06 -9.45 2.34
C ALA A 139 2.59 -8.11 2.91
N SER A 140 1.78 -7.05 2.86
CA SER A 140 2.13 -5.73 3.38
C SER A 140 2.35 -5.74 4.89
N ASN A 141 1.50 -6.42 5.67
CA ASN A 141 1.67 -6.56 7.12
C ASN A 141 2.97 -7.29 7.47
N PHE A 142 3.30 -8.36 6.73
CA PHE A 142 4.57 -9.07 6.89
C PHE A 142 5.77 -8.16 6.58
N GLN A 143 5.72 -7.40 5.49
CA GLN A 143 6.76 -6.45 5.11
C GLN A 143 6.96 -5.35 6.15
N THR A 144 5.85 -4.79 6.68
CA THR A 144 5.90 -3.73 7.70
C THR A 144 6.67 -4.16 8.95
N ALA A 145 6.64 -5.44 9.30
CA ALA A 145 7.39 -5.97 10.44
C ALA A 145 8.92 -5.97 10.20
N ILE A 146 9.37 -6.05 8.95
CA ILE A 146 10.78 -6.14 8.56
C ILE A 146 11.38 -4.76 8.26
N HIS A 147 10.58 -3.79 7.81
CA HIS A 147 11.04 -2.46 7.40
C HIS A 147 11.96 -1.75 8.42
N PRO A 148 11.67 -1.76 9.75
CA PRO A 148 12.56 -1.13 10.73
C PRO A 148 13.96 -1.76 10.74
N GLN A 149 14.05 -3.07 10.55
CA GLN A 149 15.32 -3.79 10.52
C GLN A 149 16.18 -3.40 9.30
N ILE A 150 15.55 -3.18 8.14
CA ILE A 150 16.25 -2.69 6.93
C ILE A 150 16.83 -1.31 7.22
N THR A 151 16.02 -0.39 7.75
CA THR A 151 16.45 0.99 8.05
C THR A 151 17.55 1.03 9.11
N LYS A 152 17.43 0.23 10.17
CA LYS A 152 18.43 0.13 11.25
C LYS A 152 19.78 -0.39 10.75
N ASN A 153 19.77 -1.46 9.94
CA ASN A 153 21.01 -2.01 9.40
C ASN A 153 21.68 -1.06 8.40
N TYR A 154 20.91 -0.28 7.65
CA TYR A 154 21.46 0.80 6.83
C TYR A 154 22.17 1.86 7.69
N ALA A 155 21.53 2.32 8.78
CA ALA A 155 22.07 3.34 9.68
C ALA A 155 23.38 2.90 10.37
N VAL A 156 23.52 1.61 10.69
CA VAL A 156 24.74 1.03 11.31
C VAL A 156 25.82 0.70 10.26
N GLY A 157 25.52 0.81 8.94
CA GLY A 157 26.46 0.47 7.88
C GLY A 157 26.57 -1.04 7.57
N ASN A 158 25.69 -1.87 8.12
CA ASN A 158 25.68 -3.31 7.87
C ASN A 158 24.91 -3.65 6.58
N TYR A 159 25.49 -3.25 5.44
CA TYR A 159 24.85 -3.41 4.13
C TYR A 159 24.67 -4.87 3.72
N GLU A 160 25.56 -5.77 4.14
CA GLU A 160 25.45 -7.20 3.79
C GLU A 160 24.20 -7.83 4.42
N TYR A 161 23.95 -7.58 5.69
CA TYR A 161 22.76 -8.08 6.38
C TYR A 161 21.48 -7.41 5.86
N MET A 162 21.53 -6.11 5.58
CA MET A 162 20.44 -5.38 4.95
C MET A 162 20.03 -6.00 3.60
N GLN A 163 20.99 -6.36 2.74
CA GLN A 163 20.72 -7.05 1.48
C GLN A 163 20.02 -8.38 1.71
N LYS A 164 20.52 -9.19 2.65
CA LYS A 164 19.90 -10.47 3.01
C LYS A 164 18.45 -10.27 3.45
N LEU A 165 18.16 -9.22 4.22
CA LEU A 165 16.81 -8.87 4.64
C LEU A 165 15.93 -8.48 3.45
N ILE A 166 16.41 -7.64 2.53
CA ILE A 166 15.65 -7.22 1.33
C ILE A 166 15.28 -8.44 0.47
N PHE A 167 16.24 -9.34 0.22
CA PHE A 167 15.96 -10.56 -0.56
C PHE A 167 15.03 -11.52 0.18
N ALA A 168 15.23 -11.71 1.48
CA ALA A 168 14.37 -12.55 2.29
C ALA A 168 12.94 -12.01 2.34
N GLU A 169 12.78 -10.71 2.59
CA GLU A 169 11.47 -10.04 2.60
C GLU A 169 10.76 -10.18 1.25
N SER A 170 11.44 -9.88 0.13
CA SER A 170 10.87 -10.04 -1.22
C SER A 170 10.44 -11.48 -1.47
N LYS A 171 11.29 -12.45 -1.13
CA LYS A 171 11.05 -13.88 -1.35
C LYS A 171 9.88 -14.40 -0.50
N PHE A 172 9.88 -14.15 0.81
CA PHE A 172 8.84 -14.66 1.69
C PHE A 172 7.50 -13.96 1.49
N SER A 173 7.50 -12.64 1.23
CA SER A 173 6.28 -11.91 0.87
C SER A 173 5.68 -12.44 -0.44
N LEU A 174 6.51 -12.75 -1.43
CA LEU A 174 6.06 -13.33 -2.69
C LEU A 174 5.47 -14.73 -2.47
N TYR A 175 6.10 -15.58 -1.65
CA TYR A 175 5.57 -16.91 -1.34
C TYR A 175 4.23 -16.83 -0.59
N LEU A 176 4.12 -15.93 0.38
CA LEU A 176 2.86 -15.69 1.09
C LEU A 176 1.76 -15.21 0.14
N LEU A 177 2.10 -14.28 -0.75
CA LEU A 177 1.17 -13.77 -1.75
C LEU A 177 0.75 -14.88 -2.73
N LEU A 178 1.70 -15.70 -3.23
CA LEU A 178 1.40 -16.84 -4.10
C LEU A 178 0.48 -17.84 -3.42
N LEU A 179 0.75 -18.20 -2.16
CA LEU A 179 -0.07 -19.14 -1.41
C LEU A 179 -1.54 -18.68 -1.33
N LEU A 180 -1.76 -17.40 -1.06
CA LEU A 180 -3.11 -16.83 -0.91
C LEU A 180 -3.80 -16.55 -2.26
N SER A 181 -3.04 -16.14 -3.26
CA SER A 181 -3.60 -15.77 -4.57
C SER A 181 -3.77 -16.93 -5.52
N LEU A 182 -3.05 -18.04 -5.35
CA LEU A 182 -3.11 -19.18 -6.26
C LEU A 182 -4.51 -19.79 -6.37
N PRO A 183 -5.24 -20.07 -5.27
CA PRO A 183 -6.63 -20.52 -5.34
C PRO A 183 -7.52 -19.50 -6.08
N VAL A 184 -7.30 -18.21 -5.82
CA VAL A 184 -8.07 -17.13 -6.45
C VAL A 184 -7.75 -16.99 -7.93
N LEU A 185 -6.51 -17.21 -8.37
CA LEU A 185 -6.13 -17.19 -9.79
C LEU A 185 -6.75 -18.34 -10.58
N VAL A 186 -6.79 -19.54 -9.97
CA VAL A 186 -7.35 -20.74 -10.62
C VAL A 186 -8.88 -20.66 -10.65
N GLU A 187 -9.51 -20.51 -9.48
CA GLU A 187 -10.96 -20.60 -9.30
C GLU A 187 -11.63 -19.23 -9.10
N ALA A 188 -11.10 -18.18 -9.76
CA ALA A 188 -11.61 -16.81 -9.60
C ALA A 188 -13.11 -16.68 -9.82
N GLN A 189 -13.65 -17.36 -10.85
CA GLN A 189 -15.07 -17.32 -11.16
C GLN A 189 -15.93 -17.95 -10.07
N LEU A 190 -15.52 -19.09 -9.54
CA LEU A 190 -16.23 -19.81 -8.48
C LEU A 190 -16.23 -18.99 -7.18
N ILE A 191 -15.08 -18.46 -6.77
CA ILE A 191 -14.94 -17.63 -5.57
C ILE A 191 -15.78 -16.37 -5.66
N LEU A 192 -15.77 -15.69 -6.81
CA LEU A 192 -16.59 -14.49 -7.03
C LEU A 192 -18.09 -14.80 -7.03
N ASN A 193 -18.51 -15.94 -7.57
CA ASN A 193 -19.92 -16.36 -7.57
C ASN A 193 -20.42 -16.71 -6.15
N TRP A 194 -19.55 -17.18 -5.26
CA TRP A 194 -19.92 -17.39 -3.85
C TRP A 194 -20.13 -16.09 -3.08
N TRP A 195 -19.40 -15.05 -3.48
CA TRP A 195 -19.47 -13.77 -2.80
C TRP A 195 -20.51 -12.82 -3.40
N LEU A 196 -20.71 -12.86 -4.70
CA LEU A 196 -21.56 -11.93 -5.44
C LEU A 196 -22.72 -12.69 -6.09
N VAL A 197 -23.91 -12.08 -6.04
CA VAL A 197 -25.09 -12.62 -6.75
C VAL A 197 -24.89 -12.56 -8.26
N ASN A 198 -24.33 -11.45 -8.76
CA ASN A 198 -24.00 -11.25 -10.17
C ASN A 198 -22.54 -10.77 -10.28
N VAL A 199 -21.73 -11.52 -11.01
CA VAL A 199 -20.33 -11.13 -11.30
C VAL A 199 -20.31 -10.34 -12.61
N PRO A 200 -19.93 -9.04 -12.59
CA PRO A 200 -19.82 -8.26 -13.81
C PRO A 200 -18.80 -8.84 -14.78
N GLU A 201 -19.05 -8.66 -16.07
CA GLU A 201 -18.11 -9.07 -17.13
C GLU A 201 -16.73 -8.44 -16.92
N ASN A 202 -15.69 -9.15 -17.34
CA ASN A 202 -14.28 -8.76 -17.18
C ASN A 202 -13.72 -8.78 -15.75
N THR A 203 -14.51 -8.97 -14.68
CA THR A 203 -14.02 -8.97 -13.29
C THR A 203 -12.90 -9.98 -13.09
N VAL A 204 -13.03 -11.20 -13.60
CA VAL A 204 -12.04 -12.27 -13.48
C VAL A 204 -10.74 -11.91 -14.20
N VAL A 205 -10.84 -11.36 -15.40
CA VAL A 205 -9.66 -10.97 -16.19
C VAL A 205 -8.92 -9.83 -15.49
N PHE A 206 -9.64 -8.83 -15.00
CA PHE A 206 -9.08 -7.71 -14.25
C PHE A 206 -8.37 -8.22 -12.98
N LEU A 207 -9.04 -9.07 -12.21
CA LEU A 207 -8.49 -9.62 -10.98
C LEU A 207 -7.18 -10.37 -11.24
N ARG A 208 -7.14 -11.24 -12.26
CA ARG A 208 -5.94 -11.98 -12.62
C ARG A 208 -4.77 -11.06 -12.97
N ILE A 209 -4.98 -10.06 -13.84
CA ILE A 209 -3.92 -9.13 -14.24
C ILE A 209 -3.47 -8.29 -13.03
N MET A 210 -4.40 -7.84 -12.19
CA MET A 210 -4.09 -7.05 -11.00
C MET A 210 -3.30 -7.86 -9.96
N LEU A 211 -3.55 -9.16 -9.80
CA LEU A 211 -2.74 -10.01 -8.93
C LEU A 211 -1.31 -10.13 -9.45
N PHE A 212 -1.09 -10.23 -10.77
CA PHE A 212 0.27 -10.17 -11.34
C PHE A 212 0.95 -8.82 -11.07
N THR A 213 0.19 -7.72 -11.13
CA THR A 213 0.69 -6.40 -10.75
C THR A 213 1.14 -6.36 -9.29
N THR A 214 0.36 -7.00 -8.40
CA THR A 214 0.69 -7.07 -6.96
C THR A 214 1.98 -7.86 -6.69
N TYR A 215 2.29 -8.89 -7.47
CA TYR A 215 3.58 -9.59 -7.35
C TYR A 215 4.77 -8.67 -7.61
N ILE A 216 4.67 -7.80 -8.63
CA ILE A 216 5.71 -6.83 -8.94
C ILE A 216 5.80 -5.78 -7.82
N GLU A 217 4.68 -5.25 -7.34
CA GLU A 217 4.64 -4.27 -6.26
C GLU A 217 5.24 -4.82 -4.97
N THR A 218 4.85 -6.03 -4.58
CA THR A 218 5.36 -6.71 -3.38
C THR A 218 6.89 -6.92 -3.43
N THR A 219 7.43 -7.24 -4.60
CA THR A 219 8.87 -7.36 -4.80
C THR A 219 9.57 -6.00 -4.81
N THR A 220 8.87 -4.94 -5.21
CA THR A 220 9.40 -3.58 -5.31
C THR A 220 9.45 -2.87 -3.95
N ASN A 221 8.53 -3.18 -3.02
CA ASN A 221 8.41 -2.50 -1.73
C ASN A 221 9.70 -2.52 -0.87
N PRO A 222 10.41 -3.64 -0.68
CA PRO A 222 11.66 -3.66 0.09
C PRO A 222 12.75 -2.77 -0.52
N LEU A 223 12.79 -2.67 -1.85
CA LEU A 223 13.69 -1.76 -2.56
C LEU A 223 13.32 -0.29 -2.31
N LEU A 224 12.04 0.03 -2.25
CA LEU A 224 11.58 1.37 -1.92
C LEU A 224 11.96 1.74 -0.49
N VAL A 225 11.77 0.85 0.48
CA VAL A 225 12.14 1.06 1.89
C VAL A 225 13.65 1.27 2.02
N SER A 226 14.45 0.48 1.32
CA SER A 226 15.90 0.67 1.30
C SER A 226 16.31 2.02 0.70
N ALA A 227 15.62 2.49 -0.34
CA ALA A 227 15.84 3.81 -0.91
C ALA A 227 15.46 4.93 0.08
N LEU A 228 14.35 4.77 0.81
CA LEU A 228 13.93 5.72 1.85
C LEU A 228 14.95 5.79 2.99
N ALA A 229 15.54 4.66 3.38
CA ALA A 229 16.58 4.58 4.40
C ALA A 229 17.84 5.39 4.06
N THR A 230 18.14 5.56 2.75
CA THR A 230 19.30 6.40 2.32
C THR A 230 19.06 7.90 2.54
N GLY A 231 17.83 8.34 2.76
CA GLY A 231 17.43 9.76 2.81
C GLY A 231 17.45 10.48 1.45
N ASN A 232 18.07 9.91 0.42
CA ASN A 232 18.24 10.54 -0.90
C ASN A 232 17.27 10.00 -1.94
N VAL A 233 15.98 10.27 -1.72
CA VAL A 233 14.89 9.79 -2.60
C VAL A 233 14.69 10.65 -3.86
N LYS A 234 15.29 11.86 -3.92
CA LYS A 234 15.08 12.82 -5.01
C LYS A 234 15.35 12.22 -6.40
N LYS A 235 16.52 11.60 -6.58
CA LYS A 235 16.92 11.01 -7.88
C LYS A 235 15.96 9.89 -8.30
N LEU A 236 15.54 9.05 -7.34
CA LEU A 236 14.62 7.97 -7.60
C LEU A 236 13.26 8.50 -8.04
N GLN A 237 12.71 9.47 -7.30
CA GLN A 237 11.40 10.04 -7.61
C GLN A 237 11.37 10.79 -8.95
N LEU A 238 12.44 11.51 -9.30
CA LEU A 238 12.55 12.21 -10.60
C LEU A 238 12.45 11.25 -11.80
N VAL A 239 12.86 10.00 -11.66
CA VAL A 239 12.77 9.00 -12.74
C VAL A 239 11.46 8.21 -12.66
N ILE A 240 11.08 7.79 -11.46
CA ILE A 240 9.92 6.88 -11.29
C ILE A 240 8.59 7.63 -11.44
N CYS A 241 8.46 8.88 -10.95
CA CYS A 241 7.20 9.61 -11.05
C CYS A 241 6.74 9.86 -12.50
N PRO A 242 7.59 10.38 -13.42
CA PRO A 242 7.20 10.52 -14.82
C PRO A 242 6.85 9.19 -15.46
N LEU A 243 7.60 8.12 -15.14
CA LEU A 243 7.33 6.78 -15.64
C LEU A 243 5.94 6.29 -15.23
N LEU A 244 5.56 6.44 -13.96
CA LEU A 244 4.23 6.08 -13.48
C LEU A 244 3.12 6.95 -14.10
N LEU A 245 3.36 8.24 -14.30
CA LEU A 245 2.40 9.12 -14.95
C LEU A 245 2.19 8.78 -16.43
N CYS A 246 3.20 8.19 -17.12
CA CYS A 246 3.05 7.69 -18.49
C CYS A 246 1.99 6.57 -18.63
N ILE A 247 1.58 5.92 -17.53
CA ILE A 247 0.49 4.93 -17.55
C ILE A 247 -0.78 5.55 -18.12
N LEU A 248 -1.12 6.81 -17.76
CA LEU A 248 -2.35 7.47 -18.20
C LEU A 248 -2.40 7.74 -19.70
N PRO A 249 -1.44 8.47 -20.29
CA PRO A 249 -1.47 8.78 -21.71
C PRO A 249 -1.34 7.51 -22.56
N LEU A 250 -0.57 6.52 -22.16
CA LEU A 250 -0.49 5.26 -22.88
C LEU A 250 -1.81 4.49 -22.82
N SER A 251 -2.41 4.37 -21.64
CA SER A 251 -3.73 3.74 -21.50
C SER A 251 -4.79 4.46 -22.35
N TYR A 252 -4.80 5.79 -22.33
CA TYR A 252 -5.72 6.57 -23.16
C TYR A 252 -5.55 6.30 -24.66
N LEU A 253 -4.30 6.26 -25.15
CA LEU A 253 -4.01 5.95 -26.54
C LEU A 253 -4.49 4.55 -26.93
N PHE A 254 -4.19 3.53 -26.12
CA PHE A 254 -4.67 2.17 -26.41
C PHE A 254 -6.21 2.12 -26.46
N LEU A 255 -6.90 2.77 -25.53
CA LEU A 255 -8.36 2.81 -25.52
C LEU A 255 -8.92 3.58 -26.73
N LYS A 256 -8.30 4.67 -27.13
CA LYS A 256 -8.69 5.44 -28.31
C LYS A 256 -8.56 4.63 -29.61
N PHE A 257 -7.60 3.70 -29.68
CA PHE A 257 -7.45 2.75 -30.81
C PHE A 257 -8.38 1.53 -30.73
N GLY A 258 -9.33 1.52 -29.80
CA GLY A 258 -10.33 0.45 -29.69
C GLY A 258 -9.86 -0.78 -28.91
N ALA A 259 -8.78 -0.67 -28.12
CA ALA A 259 -8.33 -1.77 -27.29
C ALA A 259 -9.37 -2.10 -26.18
N PRO A 260 -9.48 -3.37 -25.78
CA PRO A 260 -10.41 -3.79 -24.72
C PRO A 260 -10.01 -3.23 -23.35
N ALA A 261 -10.98 -3.19 -22.40
CA ALA A 261 -10.79 -2.57 -21.08
C ALA A 261 -9.62 -3.14 -20.28
N TYR A 262 -9.29 -4.41 -20.43
CA TYR A 262 -8.15 -5.03 -19.72
C TYR A 262 -6.77 -4.54 -20.21
N SER A 263 -6.69 -3.92 -21.38
CA SER A 263 -5.43 -3.36 -21.91
C SER A 263 -4.80 -2.33 -20.97
N VAL A 264 -5.62 -1.58 -20.25
CA VAL A 264 -5.20 -0.59 -19.26
C VAL A 264 -4.39 -1.23 -18.11
N PHE A 265 -4.82 -2.41 -17.66
CA PHE A 265 -4.10 -3.16 -16.61
C PHE A 265 -2.83 -3.80 -17.14
N ILE A 266 -2.80 -4.19 -18.41
CA ILE A 266 -1.56 -4.68 -19.05
C ILE A 266 -0.54 -3.55 -19.17
N VAL A 267 -0.94 -2.36 -19.61
CA VAL A 267 -0.06 -1.19 -19.62
C VAL A 267 0.49 -0.88 -18.23
N ASN A 268 -0.37 -0.90 -17.22
CA ASN A 268 0.05 -0.71 -15.82
C ASN A 268 1.10 -1.76 -15.38
N LEU A 269 0.83 -3.03 -15.66
CA LEU A 269 1.74 -4.14 -15.34
C LEU A 269 3.11 -3.97 -16.01
N LEU A 270 3.15 -3.63 -17.30
CA LEU A 270 4.39 -3.44 -18.04
C LEU A 270 5.21 -2.25 -17.52
N ILE A 271 4.56 -1.13 -17.20
CA ILE A 271 5.25 0.04 -16.67
C ILE A 271 5.75 -0.23 -15.25
N LEU A 272 4.99 -0.92 -14.40
CA LEU A 272 5.47 -1.31 -13.08
C LEU A 272 6.63 -2.29 -13.14
N PHE A 273 6.62 -3.23 -14.09
CA PHE A 273 7.75 -4.10 -14.33
C PHE A 273 9.00 -3.33 -14.77
N LEU A 274 8.84 -2.37 -15.67
CA LEU A 274 9.93 -1.48 -16.09
C LEU A 274 10.42 -0.63 -14.90
N SER A 275 9.50 -0.14 -14.06
CA SER A 275 9.83 0.59 -12.82
C SER A 275 10.67 -0.26 -11.86
N LEU A 276 10.35 -1.56 -11.71
CA LEU A 276 11.12 -2.48 -10.88
C LEU A 276 12.56 -2.60 -11.41
N ILE A 277 12.74 -2.82 -12.71
CA ILE A 277 14.05 -2.92 -13.35
C ILE A 277 14.87 -1.65 -13.10
N ILE A 278 14.28 -0.48 -13.36
CA ILE A 278 14.95 0.82 -13.15
C ILE A 278 15.34 1.00 -11.68
N ARG A 279 14.48 0.65 -10.72
CA ARG A 279 14.78 0.73 -9.28
C ARG A 279 15.97 -0.15 -8.90
N VAL A 280 16.03 -1.39 -9.39
CA VAL A 280 17.16 -2.28 -9.14
C VAL A 280 18.47 -1.66 -9.66
N PHE A 281 18.48 -1.12 -10.88
CA PHE A 281 19.67 -0.47 -11.43
C PHE A 281 20.08 0.79 -10.66
N MET A 282 19.12 1.61 -10.27
CA MET A 282 19.41 2.84 -9.54
C MET A 282 19.90 2.61 -8.11
N LEU A 283 19.43 1.55 -7.46
CA LEU A 283 19.78 1.24 -6.08
C LEU A 283 21.06 0.40 -5.96
N LYS A 284 21.47 -0.28 -7.03
CA LYS A 284 22.71 -1.09 -7.06
C LYS A 284 23.93 -0.39 -6.46
N PRO A 285 24.27 0.88 -6.80
CA PRO A 285 25.44 1.56 -6.24
C PRO A 285 25.29 1.95 -4.76
N PHE A 286 24.06 2.12 -4.26
CA PHE A 286 23.80 2.57 -2.89
C PHE A 286 23.70 1.41 -1.90
N ILE A 287 23.28 0.24 -2.36
CA ILE A 287 23.02 -0.93 -1.51
C ILE A 287 24.09 -1.99 -1.73
N GLY A 288 24.99 -1.80 -2.72
CA GLY A 288 26.05 -2.77 -3.03
C GLY A 288 25.51 -4.10 -3.57
N LEU A 289 24.33 -4.09 -4.23
CA LEU A 289 23.75 -5.30 -4.82
C LEU A 289 24.73 -5.94 -5.80
N SER A 290 25.44 -6.97 -5.36
CA SER A 290 26.26 -7.81 -6.23
C SER A 290 25.35 -8.87 -6.86
N PRO A 291 25.34 -9.03 -8.18
CA PRO A 291 24.71 -10.21 -8.79
C PRO A 291 25.57 -11.42 -8.42
N LYS A 292 25.07 -12.25 -7.52
CA LYS A 292 25.55 -13.62 -7.36
C LYS A 292 24.67 -14.54 -8.16
#